data_fd0df6f7c90e7ddf635e4ec51298d5d5
#
_entry.id   fd0df6f7c90e7ddf635e4ec51298d5d5
#
_cell.length_a   1.000
_cell.length_b   1.000
_cell.length_c   1.000
_cell.angle_alpha   90.00
_cell.angle_beta   90.00
_cell.angle_gamma   90.00
#
_symmetry.space_group_name_H-M   'P 1'
#
loop_
_entity.id
_entity.type
_entity.pdbx_description
1 polymer ?
#
loop_
_entity_poly.entity_id
_entity_poly.type
_entity_poly.pdbx_seq_one_letter_code
_entity_poly.pdbx_strand_id
1 'polypeptide(L)'
;MEAFSDSFRTDLSQLMRWRRDVRRFRSDPVDEALLMQCLDTFRLAPSVGLSEPWRIVRVKSPELRQKSIENYQTANATALDGYDGEKAAMYSGLKLSGMSEAPEHIAIFCDDSTTKGSDLGATTMPEMRRYSVVGAINLMWLHARSHGLGMGWVSILDAPKLCTDLDI
;
A
#
# COMPACT_ATOMS: atom_id res chain seq x y z
N MET A 1 -18.98 23.18 12.01
CA MET A 1 -18.23 22.04 12.55
C MET A 1 -17.27 22.57 13.59
N GLU A 2 -17.21 21.95 14.75
CA GLU A 2 -16.22 22.31 15.78
C GLU A 2 -14.82 21.88 15.35
N ALA A 3 -13.82 22.67 15.72
CA ALA A 3 -12.43 22.34 15.51
C ALA A 3 -11.95 21.36 16.60
N PHE A 4 -11.06 20.44 16.25
CA PHE A 4 -10.38 19.60 17.22
C PHE A 4 -9.48 20.45 18.14
N SER A 5 -9.13 19.91 19.32
CA SER A 5 -8.24 20.55 20.28
C SER A 5 -6.84 20.81 19.70
N ASP A 6 -6.13 21.77 20.29
CA ASP A 6 -4.73 22.06 19.90
C ASP A 6 -3.81 20.86 20.09
N SER A 7 -4.02 20.08 21.17
CA SER A 7 -3.26 18.86 21.40
C SER A 7 -3.48 17.84 20.29
N PHE A 8 -4.73 17.57 19.92
CA PHE A 8 -5.03 16.65 18.81
C PHE A 8 -4.39 17.11 17.49
N ARG A 9 -4.47 18.40 17.15
CA ARG A 9 -3.83 18.93 15.93
C ARG A 9 -2.31 18.76 15.94
N THR A 10 -1.71 18.94 17.12
CA THR A 10 -0.27 18.73 17.32
C THR A 10 0.09 17.26 17.13
N ASP A 11 -0.64 16.34 17.76
CA ASP A 11 -0.42 14.90 17.67
C ASP A 11 -0.62 14.39 16.23
N LEU A 12 -1.66 14.86 15.54
CA LEU A 12 -1.89 14.53 14.12
C LEU A 12 -0.74 15.01 13.23
N SER A 13 -0.24 16.21 13.46
CA SER A 13 0.89 16.75 12.71
C SER A 13 2.17 15.93 12.96
N GLN A 14 2.36 15.50 14.20
CA GLN A 14 3.48 14.63 14.58
C GLN A 14 3.37 13.24 13.95
N LEU A 15 2.17 12.65 13.96
CA LEU A 15 1.89 11.37 13.31
C LEU A 15 2.24 11.42 11.81
N MET A 16 1.80 12.46 11.10
CA MET A 16 2.12 12.66 9.70
C MET A 16 3.63 12.80 9.46
N ARG A 17 4.35 13.50 10.36
CA ARG A 17 5.82 13.63 10.30
C ARG A 17 6.53 12.31 10.56
N TRP A 18 6.00 11.45 11.42
CA TRP A 18 6.61 10.17 11.80
C TRP A 18 6.30 9.04 10.83
N ARG A 19 5.24 9.15 10.03
CA ARG A 19 5.01 8.19 8.96
C ARG A 19 6.20 8.17 8.00
N ARG A 20 6.74 7.00 7.74
CA ARG A 20 7.81 6.76 6.76
C ARG A 20 7.49 5.52 5.96
N ASP A 21 8.01 5.47 4.75
CA ASP A 21 8.09 4.26 3.96
C ASP A 21 9.17 3.37 4.56
N VAL A 22 8.74 2.33 5.26
CA VAL A 22 9.63 1.43 6.00
C VAL A 22 10.21 0.40 5.05
N ARG A 23 11.53 0.19 5.13
CA ARG A 23 12.28 -0.72 4.27
C ARG A 23 12.86 -1.93 4.99
N ARG A 24 12.86 -1.91 6.33
CA ARG A 24 13.28 -3.01 7.18
C ARG A 24 12.23 -3.25 8.23
N PHE A 25 11.89 -4.51 8.42
CA PHE A 25 10.85 -4.92 9.35
C PHE A 25 11.38 -5.91 10.38
N ARG A 26 10.73 -5.91 11.52
CA ARG A 26 10.80 -7.03 12.45
C ARG A 26 9.92 -8.14 11.88
N SER A 27 10.32 -9.40 12.14
CA SER A 27 9.59 -10.58 11.69
C SER A 27 8.51 -11.05 12.69
N ASP A 28 8.34 -10.32 13.81
CA ASP A 28 7.32 -10.66 14.79
C ASP A 28 5.93 -10.56 14.16
N PRO A 29 5.03 -11.50 14.46
CA PRO A 29 3.67 -11.46 13.96
C PRO A 29 2.97 -10.16 14.35
N VAL A 30 2.16 -9.61 13.45
CA VAL A 30 1.24 -8.52 13.75
C VAL A 30 0.01 -9.10 14.45
N ASP A 31 -0.45 -8.43 15.51
CA ASP A 31 -1.71 -8.80 16.14
C ASP A 31 -2.85 -8.76 15.12
N GLU A 32 -3.62 -9.85 15.03
CA GLU A 32 -4.66 -10.01 14.02
C GLU A 32 -5.78 -8.97 14.18
N ALA A 33 -6.17 -8.67 15.41
CA ALA A 33 -7.23 -7.69 15.67
C ALA A 33 -6.77 -6.28 15.26
N LEU A 34 -5.53 -5.93 15.54
CA LEU A 34 -4.96 -4.66 15.13
C LEU A 34 -4.83 -4.56 13.60
N LEU A 35 -4.41 -5.64 12.93
CA LEU A 35 -4.33 -5.67 11.48
C LEU A 35 -5.71 -5.47 10.85
N MET A 36 -6.75 -6.14 11.39
CA MET A 36 -8.13 -5.95 10.91
C MET A 36 -8.62 -4.52 11.15
N GLN A 37 -8.28 -3.88 12.28
CA GLN A 37 -8.59 -2.47 12.50
C GLN A 37 -7.91 -1.57 11.45
N CYS A 38 -6.66 -1.85 11.09
CA CYS A 38 -5.97 -1.12 10.03
C CYS A 38 -6.70 -1.27 8.69
N LEU A 39 -7.12 -2.48 8.33
CA LEU A 39 -7.86 -2.74 7.09
C LEU A 39 -9.25 -2.08 7.09
N ASP A 40 -9.91 -2.02 8.23
CA ASP A 40 -11.22 -1.39 8.36
C ASP A 40 -11.19 0.13 8.09
N THR A 41 -10.02 0.77 8.16
CA THR A 41 -9.89 2.20 7.81
C THR A 41 -10.27 2.51 6.37
N PHE A 42 -10.22 1.52 5.47
CA PHE A 42 -10.70 1.68 4.09
C PHE A 42 -12.17 2.11 4.03
N ARG A 43 -12.99 1.66 5.00
CA ARG A 43 -14.42 2.03 5.10
C ARG A 43 -14.63 3.50 5.47
N LEU A 44 -13.59 4.17 5.98
CA LEU A 44 -13.61 5.58 6.34
C LEU A 44 -13.10 6.47 5.20
N ALA A 45 -12.52 5.86 4.17
CA ALA A 45 -11.95 6.60 3.06
C ALA A 45 -13.05 7.10 2.11
N PRO A 46 -12.96 8.36 1.64
CA PRO A 46 -13.81 8.80 0.56
C PRO A 46 -13.44 8.07 -0.73
N SER A 47 -14.43 7.81 -1.58
CA SER A 47 -14.20 7.30 -2.93
C SER A 47 -15.08 7.99 -3.94
N VAL A 48 -14.63 8.10 -5.18
CA VAL A 48 -15.39 8.70 -6.27
C VAL A 48 -16.73 7.99 -6.41
N GLY A 49 -17.84 8.74 -6.37
CA GLY A 49 -19.18 8.18 -6.45
C GLY A 49 -19.51 7.12 -5.39
N LEU A 50 -18.78 7.05 -4.27
CA LEU A 50 -18.88 5.96 -3.28
C LEU A 50 -18.64 4.57 -3.89
N SER A 51 -17.79 4.49 -4.90
CA SER A 51 -17.52 3.25 -5.67
C SER A 51 -16.70 2.21 -4.88
N GLU A 52 -15.95 2.63 -3.86
CA GLU A 52 -15.08 1.75 -3.05
C GLU A 52 -14.29 0.75 -3.93
N PRO A 53 -13.45 1.24 -4.85
CA PRO A 53 -12.89 0.43 -5.92
C PRO A 53 -11.72 -0.45 -5.47
N TRP A 54 -11.41 -0.47 -4.19
CA TRP A 54 -10.31 -1.27 -3.66
C TRP A 54 -10.67 -2.74 -3.55
N ARG A 55 -9.71 -3.60 -3.89
CA ARG A 55 -9.72 -5.04 -3.61
C ARG A 55 -8.46 -5.36 -2.83
N ILE A 56 -8.62 -5.95 -1.66
CA ILE A 56 -7.55 -6.17 -0.70
C ILE A 56 -7.31 -7.65 -0.54
N VAL A 57 -6.09 -8.08 -0.80
CA VAL A 57 -5.67 -9.48 -0.71
C VAL A 57 -4.54 -9.60 0.31
N ARG A 58 -4.74 -10.39 1.35
CA ARG A 58 -3.66 -10.79 2.26
C ARG A 58 -2.92 -11.98 1.66
N VAL A 59 -1.67 -11.77 1.31
CA VAL A 59 -0.82 -12.81 0.71
C VAL A 59 -0.24 -13.67 1.83
N LYS A 60 -1.00 -14.66 2.29
CA LYS A 60 -0.64 -15.52 3.44
C LYS A 60 0.18 -16.75 3.05
N SER A 61 -0.11 -17.33 1.88
CA SER A 61 0.58 -18.53 1.42
C SER A 61 2.06 -18.24 1.18
N PRO A 62 2.98 -19.09 1.70
CA PRO A 62 4.41 -18.95 1.45
C PRO A 62 4.74 -18.94 -0.04
N GLU A 63 4.05 -19.73 -0.85
CA GLU A 63 4.26 -19.83 -2.30
C GLU A 63 3.88 -18.53 -3.00
N LEU A 64 2.73 -17.92 -2.63
CA LEU A 64 2.30 -16.63 -3.20
C LEU A 64 3.18 -15.48 -2.74
N ARG A 65 3.64 -15.52 -1.49
CA ARG A 65 4.65 -14.55 -1.00
C ARG A 65 5.94 -14.64 -1.79
N GLN A 66 6.41 -15.87 -2.04
CA GLN A 66 7.61 -16.09 -2.83
C GLN A 66 7.44 -15.57 -4.26
N LYS A 67 6.32 -15.83 -4.92
CA LYS A 67 6.00 -15.27 -6.25
C LYS A 67 6.02 -13.75 -6.25
N SER A 68 5.44 -13.11 -5.23
CA SER A 68 5.45 -11.65 -5.10
C SER A 68 6.87 -11.09 -4.93
N ILE A 69 7.73 -11.78 -4.18
CA ILE A 69 9.14 -11.43 -4.02
C ILE A 69 9.90 -11.57 -5.35
N GLU A 70 9.69 -12.67 -6.07
CA GLU A 70 10.32 -12.93 -7.38
C GLU A 70 9.87 -11.92 -8.44
N ASN A 71 8.58 -11.55 -8.44
CA ASN A 71 8.03 -10.50 -9.27
C ASN A 71 8.79 -9.18 -9.04
N TYR A 72 8.90 -8.78 -7.78
CA TYR A 72 9.67 -7.59 -7.39
C TYR A 72 11.14 -7.70 -7.84
N GLN A 73 11.81 -8.82 -7.57
CA GLN A 73 13.23 -8.98 -7.90
C GLN A 73 13.48 -8.85 -9.40
N THR A 74 12.62 -9.47 -10.23
CA THR A 74 12.68 -9.38 -11.68
C THR A 74 12.47 -7.95 -12.18
N ALA A 75 11.40 -7.28 -11.70
CA ALA A 75 11.12 -5.91 -12.08
C ALA A 75 12.23 -4.94 -11.63
N ASN A 76 12.81 -5.16 -10.45
CA ASN A 76 13.91 -4.35 -9.95
C ASN A 76 15.20 -4.55 -10.75
N ALA A 77 15.52 -5.78 -11.16
CA ALA A 77 16.66 -6.05 -12.02
C ALA A 77 16.52 -5.32 -13.37
N THR A 78 15.35 -5.41 -14.00
CA THR A 78 15.06 -4.70 -15.26
C THR A 78 15.14 -3.18 -15.09
N ALA A 79 14.66 -2.65 -13.97
CA ALA A 79 14.74 -1.22 -13.69
C ALA A 79 16.20 -0.75 -13.50
N LEU A 80 17.05 -1.59 -12.91
CA LEU A 80 18.47 -1.30 -12.71
C LEU A 80 19.26 -1.23 -14.01
N ASP A 81 18.91 -2.07 -15.00
CA ASP A 81 19.56 -2.09 -16.32
C ASP A 81 19.42 -0.75 -17.08
N GLY A 82 18.46 0.09 -16.68
CA GLY A 82 18.24 1.41 -17.26
C GLY A 82 19.05 2.55 -16.60
N TYR A 83 19.90 2.24 -15.61
CA TYR A 83 20.69 3.26 -14.89
C TYR A 83 22.17 2.98 -14.96
N ASP A 84 22.97 4.05 -15.17
CA ASP A 84 24.43 3.99 -15.21
C ASP A 84 25.05 4.78 -14.03
N GLY A 85 26.28 4.40 -13.66
CA GLY A 85 27.14 5.15 -12.75
C GLY A 85 26.59 5.24 -11.30
N GLU A 86 26.66 6.43 -10.70
CA GLU A 86 26.26 6.66 -9.31
C GLU A 86 24.79 6.35 -9.02
N LYS A 87 23.91 6.54 -10.00
CA LYS A 87 22.49 6.22 -9.85
C LYS A 87 22.27 4.71 -9.73
N ALA A 88 22.95 3.91 -10.56
CA ALA A 88 22.90 2.46 -10.47
C ALA A 88 23.38 1.97 -9.10
N ALA A 89 24.49 2.52 -8.59
CA ALA A 89 25.01 2.21 -7.26
C ALA A 89 24.03 2.59 -6.12
N MET A 90 23.39 3.74 -6.23
CA MET A 90 22.38 4.17 -5.26
C MET A 90 21.14 3.26 -5.28
N TYR A 91 20.63 2.90 -6.45
CA TYR A 91 19.47 2.02 -6.58
C TYR A 91 19.78 0.58 -6.19
N SER A 92 20.96 0.05 -6.53
CA SER A 92 21.39 -1.29 -6.10
C SER A 92 21.55 -1.38 -4.56
N GLY A 93 21.83 -0.24 -3.91
CA GLY A 93 21.91 -0.12 -2.46
C GLY A 93 20.54 -0.10 -1.76
N LEU A 94 19.45 0.12 -2.50
CA LEU A 94 18.08 0.05 -1.99
C LEU A 94 17.66 -1.42 -1.79
N LYS A 95 18.26 -2.05 -0.78
CA LYS A 95 17.87 -3.41 -0.38
C LYS A 95 16.44 -3.38 0.12
N LEU A 96 15.49 -3.86 -0.69
CA LEU A 96 14.11 -4.09 -0.26
C LEU A 96 14.01 -5.42 0.50
N SER A 97 14.86 -5.59 1.52
CA SER A 97 14.77 -6.71 2.46
C SER A 97 13.38 -6.80 3.10
N GLY A 98 12.65 -5.69 3.14
CA GLY A 98 11.30 -5.63 3.66
C GLY A 98 10.32 -6.61 3.02
N MET A 99 10.47 -6.94 1.75
CA MET A 99 9.63 -7.97 1.10
C MET A 99 9.85 -9.37 1.68
N SER A 100 11.04 -9.66 2.23
CA SER A 100 11.33 -10.96 2.86
C SER A 100 11.09 -10.94 4.36
N GLU A 101 11.27 -9.77 5.01
CA GLU A 101 11.23 -9.63 6.47
C GLU A 101 9.82 -9.32 6.99
N ALA A 102 9.00 -8.60 6.22
CA ALA A 102 7.68 -8.16 6.67
C ALA A 102 6.77 -9.35 7.02
N PRO A 103 6.17 -9.38 8.22
CA PRO A 103 5.28 -10.47 8.63
C PRO A 103 4.00 -10.51 7.79
N GLU A 104 3.55 -9.37 7.29
CA GLU A 104 2.34 -9.26 6.45
C GLU A 104 2.65 -8.70 5.08
N HIS A 105 2.07 -9.34 4.05
CA HIS A 105 2.00 -8.81 2.69
C HIS A 105 0.54 -8.55 2.34
N ILE A 106 0.26 -7.33 1.92
CA ILE A 106 -1.09 -6.92 1.52
C ILE A 106 -1.00 -6.38 0.10
N ALA A 107 -1.61 -7.07 -0.85
CA ALA A 107 -1.77 -6.59 -2.20
C ALA A 107 -3.09 -5.82 -2.31
N ILE A 108 -3.02 -4.59 -2.83
CA ILE A 108 -4.19 -3.73 -2.95
C ILE A 108 -4.34 -3.36 -4.42
N PHE A 109 -5.50 -3.69 -4.97
CA PHE A 109 -5.84 -3.49 -6.36
C PHE A 109 -6.95 -2.44 -6.49
N CYS A 110 -7.00 -1.79 -7.64
CA CYS A 110 -8.11 -0.95 -8.05
C CYS A 110 -8.97 -1.73 -9.05
N ASP A 111 -10.23 -1.95 -8.72
CA ASP A 111 -11.21 -2.46 -9.66
C ASP A 111 -11.73 -1.30 -10.50
N ASP A 112 -11.10 -1.10 -11.65
CA ASP A 112 -11.49 -0.05 -12.60
C ASP A 112 -12.83 -0.38 -13.29
N SER A 113 -13.33 -1.62 -13.18
CA SER A 113 -14.58 -2.10 -13.78
C SER A 113 -15.79 -2.00 -12.85
N THR A 114 -15.59 -1.64 -11.60
CA THR A 114 -16.71 -1.57 -10.63
C THR A 114 -17.81 -0.63 -11.09
N THR A 115 -19.05 -1.12 -11.04
CA THR A 115 -20.27 -0.34 -11.31
C THR A 115 -20.86 0.29 -10.05
N LYS A 116 -20.29 0.02 -8.89
CA LYS A 116 -20.71 0.63 -7.63
C LYS A 116 -20.57 2.14 -7.70
N GLY A 117 -21.62 2.86 -7.28
CA GLY A 117 -21.65 4.33 -7.34
C GLY A 117 -22.05 4.89 -8.69
N SER A 118 -22.55 4.04 -9.63
CA SER A 118 -23.13 4.42 -10.91
C SER A 118 -22.21 5.36 -11.73
N ASP A 119 -20.91 5.14 -11.67
CA ASP A 119 -19.86 5.91 -12.35
C ASP A 119 -19.87 7.42 -12.08
N LEU A 120 -20.55 7.86 -11.01
CA LEU A 120 -20.62 9.27 -10.63
C LEU A 120 -19.21 9.84 -10.42
N GLY A 121 -18.83 10.82 -11.25
CA GLY A 121 -17.51 11.43 -11.27
C GLY A 121 -16.43 10.61 -11.99
N ALA A 122 -16.57 9.28 -12.07
CA ALA A 122 -15.62 8.42 -12.77
C ALA A 122 -15.86 8.41 -14.30
N THR A 123 -17.04 8.78 -14.77
CA THR A 123 -17.33 8.92 -16.22
C THR A 123 -16.43 9.97 -16.87
N THR A 124 -16.21 11.10 -16.20
CA THR A 124 -15.41 12.21 -16.75
C THR A 124 -13.94 12.13 -16.34
N MET A 125 -13.63 11.43 -15.26
CA MET A 125 -12.30 11.31 -14.68
C MET A 125 -12.09 9.88 -14.13
N PRO A 126 -11.88 8.89 -15.02
CA PRO A 126 -11.79 7.47 -14.65
C PRO A 126 -10.69 7.17 -13.62
N GLU A 127 -9.57 7.90 -13.68
CA GLU A 127 -8.44 7.78 -12.77
C GLU A 127 -8.79 8.07 -11.30
N MET A 128 -9.93 8.71 -11.04
CA MET A 128 -10.40 8.97 -9.67
C MET A 128 -10.65 7.70 -8.86
N ARG A 129 -10.92 6.56 -9.50
CA ARG A 129 -10.97 5.27 -8.83
C ARG A 129 -9.63 4.92 -8.21
N ARG A 130 -8.55 5.07 -8.96
CA ARG A 130 -7.16 4.82 -8.48
C ARG A 130 -6.75 5.81 -7.40
N TYR A 131 -7.11 7.09 -7.54
CA TYR A 131 -6.86 8.10 -6.50
C TYR A 131 -7.61 7.77 -5.20
N SER A 132 -8.82 7.24 -5.29
CA SER A 132 -9.60 6.78 -4.14
C SER A 132 -8.88 5.65 -3.39
N VAL A 133 -8.31 4.68 -4.11
CA VAL A 133 -7.51 3.60 -3.51
C VAL A 133 -6.28 4.15 -2.81
N VAL A 134 -5.55 5.06 -3.45
CA VAL A 134 -4.37 5.72 -2.85
C VAL A 134 -4.75 6.48 -1.57
N GLY A 135 -5.87 7.21 -1.60
CA GLY A 135 -6.39 7.89 -0.42
C GLY A 135 -6.67 6.93 0.74
N ALA A 136 -7.32 5.81 0.46
CA ALA A 136 -7.61 4.78 1.46
C ALA A 136 -6.35 4.15 2.06
N ILE A 137 -5.34 3.85 1.22
CA ILE A 137 -4.04 3.35 1.69
C ILE A 137 -3.38 4.34 2.66
N ASN A 138 -3.44 5.64 2.37
CA ASN A 138 -2.86 6.65 3.26
C ASN A 138 -3.56 6.71 4.63
N LEU A 139 -4.88 6.55 4.70
CA LEU A 139 -5.60 6.45 5.97
C LEU A 139 -5.15 5.23 6.77
N MET A 140 -5.10 4.06 6.12
CA MET A 140 -4.56 2.85 6.74
C MET A 140 -3.14 3.05 7.27
N TRP A 141 -2.29 3.72 6.51
CA TRP A 141 -0.90 3.98 6.88
C TRP A 141 -0.77 4.84 8.13
N LEU A 142 -1.56 5.92 8.21
CA LEU A 142 -1.58 6.78 9.39
C LEU A 142 -2.13 6.02 10.61
N HIS A 143 -3.19 5.22 10.43
CA HIS A 143 -3.74 4.40 11.50
C HIS A 143 -2.71 3.38 12.00
N ALA A 144 -2.10 2.61 11.10
CA ALA A 144 -1.05 1.66 11.45
C ALA A 144 0.10 2.34 12.23
N ARG A 145 0.56 3.51 11.75
CA ARG A 145 1.62 4.26 12.41
C ARG A 145 1.22 4.75 13.80
N SER A 146 -0.03 5.12 14.02
CA SER A 146 -0.51 5.53 15.35
C SER A 146 -0.43 4.41 16.39
N HIS A 147 -0.49 3.16 15.93
CA HIS A 147 -0.32 1.94 16.74
C HIS A 147 1.11 1.39 16.75
N GLY A 148 2.09 2.15 16.25
CA GLY A 148 3.49 1.73 16.24
C GLY A 148 3.88 0.77 15.11
N LEU A 149 2.95 0.44 14.20
CA LEU A 149 3.24 -0.39 13.03
C LEU A 149 3.91 0.45 11.93
N GLY A 150 4.88 -0.17 11.24
CA GLY A 150 5.47 0.37 10.03
C GLY A 150 4.85 -0.25 8.78
N MET A 151 4.69 0.56 7.73
CA MET A 151 4.31 0.08 6.40
C MET A 151 5.35 0.51 5.38
N GLY A 152 5.57 -0.32 4.36
CA GLY A 152 6.31 0.00 3.15
C GLY A 152 5.41 -0.15 1.95
N TRP A 153 5.59 0.74 0.97
CA TRP A 153 4.86 0.67 -0.30
C TRP A 153 5.82 0.27 -1.42
N VAL A 154 5.52 -0.84 -2.08
CA VAL A 154 6.31 -1.35 -3.22
C VAL A 154 5.52 -1.11 -4.50
N SER A 155 6.15 -0.44 -5.45
CA SER A 155 5.61 -0.16 -6.79
C SER A 155 6.53 -0.67 -7.92
N ILE A 156 7.68 -1.23 -7.58
CA ILE A 156 8.57 -1.88 -8.56
C ILE A 156 8.08 -3.31 -8.72
N LEU A 157 7.08 -3.48 -9.59
CA LEU A 157 6.38 -4.74 -9.80
C LEU A 157 5.90 -4.84 -11.25
N ASP A 158 5.85 -6.06 -11.78
CA ASP A 158 5.03 -6.39 -12.94
C ASP A 158 3.59 -6.63 -12.46
N ALA A 159 2.75 -5.59 -12.57
CA ALA A 159 1.38 -5.62 -12.07
C ALA A 159 0.50 -6.66 -12.77
N PRO A 160 0.51 -6.82 -14.13
CA PRO A 160 -0.22 -7.88 -14.82
C PRO A 160 0.17 -9.29 -14.33
N LYS A 161 1.48 -9.54 -14.17
CA LYS A 161 1.95 -10.82 -13.65
C LYS A 161 1.50 -11.04 -12.21
N LEU A 162 1.52 -9.99 -11.36
CA LEU A 162 1.06 -10.11 -9.98
C LEU A 162 -0.43 -10.45 -9.90
N CYS A 163 -1.27 -9.86 -10.77
CA CYS A 163 -2.68 -10.24 -10.87
C CYS A 163 -2.84 -11.72 -11.21
N THR A 164 -2.09 -12.21 -12.21
CA THR A 164 -2.12 -13.63 -12.60
C THR A 164 -1.65 -14.54 -11.45
N ASP A 165 -0.56 -14.19 -10.77
CA ASP A 165 0.01 -14.98 -9.68
C ASP A 165 -0.91 -15.05 -8.45
N LEU A 166 -1.73 -14.04 -8.23
CA LEU A 166 -2.69 -13.96 -7.11
C LEU A 166 -4.13 -14.35 -7.49
N ASP A 167 -4.35 -14.76 -8.75
CA ASP A 167 -5.65 -15.18 -9.30
C ASP A 167 -6.72 -14.07 -9.18
N ILE A 168 -6.39 -12.87 -9.67
CA ILE A 168 -7.24 -11.67 -9.61
C ILE A 168 -7.47 -11.11 -11.00
#